data_87db6133ee3983102a801d6218a2216d
#
_entry.id   87db6133ee3983102a801d6218a2216d
#
_cell.length_a   1.000
_cell.length_b   1.000
_cell.length_c   1.000
_cell.angle_alpha   90.00
_cell.angle_beta   90.00
_cell.angle_gamma   90.00
#
_symmetry.space_group_name_H-M   'P 1'
#
loop_
_entity.id
_entity.type
_entity.pdbx_description
1 polymer ?
#
loop_
_entity_poly.entity_id
_entity_poly.type
_entity_poly.pdbx_seq_one_letter_code
_entity_poly.pdbx_strand_id
1 'polypeptide(L)'
;SVFKAAGISCGNIGTLGIFYANKEIAPELTTPDPVFLYKVFADMVSSGVSWVVMEVSAHALYYGKVDGIRFEYCIFTNLTEDHLDFFGTMEKYGAAKRKLFEGERCKCAVLNFDDEEGRALAAVAQKSVSYALENPSDVFAVDIAEDFGGCRYIINLFDELYEIRLNMTGRHNVYNSMAAAECAKLIGIPVPVIAEGLASLEKVSGRLERAGKYRGADIFVDFAHTPDGLEKSLRALRPHCRGRLVCLFGCGGNRDALKRPLMGEISAKFADFTVLTSDNPRYEDPFDIVLQIEKGVKKHTNEYIIVVDRESAIEYAVDK
;
A
#
# COMPACT_ATOMS: atom_id res chain seq x y z
N SER A 1 -7.05 -12.40 5.45
CA SER A 1 -7.61 -12.44 6.81
C SER A 1 -9.13 -12.63 6.80
N VAL A 2 -9.93 -11.75 6.17
CA VAL A 2 -11.41 -11.83 6.17
C VAL A 2 -11.93 -13.14 5.56
N PHE A 3 -11.42 -13.57 4.40
CA PHE A 3 -11.81 -14.86 3.81
C PHE A 3 -11.50 -16.04 4.74
N LYS A 4 -10.36 -16.01 5.43
CA LYS A 4 -9.99 -17.03 6.40
C LYS A 4 -10.99 -17.08 7.58
N ALA A 5 -11.37 -15.92 8.13
CA ALA A 5 -12.39 -15.83 9.18
C ALA A 5 -13.77 -16.35 8.70
N ALA A 6 -14.10 -16.13 7.44
CA ALA A 6 -15.32 -16.63 6.82
C ALA A 6 -15.26 -18.12 6.40
N GLY A 7 -14.14 -18.81 6.61
CA GLY A 7 -13.95 -20.20 6.16
C GLY A 7 -13.89 -20.37 4.64
N ILE A 8 -13.58 -19.30 3.90
CA ILE A 8 -13.54 -19.30 2.44
C ILE A 8 -12.10 -19.55 1.97
N SER A 9 -11.89 -20.53 1.10
CA SER A 9 -10.60 -20.81 0.49
C SER A 9 -10.22 -19.71 -0.50
N CYS A 10 -9.12 -18.99 -0.22
CA CYS A 10 -8.69 -17.85 -1.01
C CYS A 10 -7.20 -17.94 -1.36
N GLY A 11 -6.87 -17.64 -2.62
CA GLY A 11 -5.51 -17.40 -3.09
C GLY A 11 -5.19 -15.91 -3.08
N ASN A 12 -3.91 -15.57 -2.89
CA ASN A 12 -3.38 -14.21 -3.00
C ASN A 12 -2.25 -14.16 -4.03
N ILE A 13 -2.25 -13.13 -4.88
CA ILE A 13 -1.19 -12.87 -5.87
C ILE A 13 -0.81 -11.39 -5.73
N GLY A 14 0.44 -11.10 -5.43
CA GLY A 14 0.88 -9.71 -5.27
C GLY A 14 2.37 -9.58 -5.01
N THR A 15 2.78 -8.39 -4.65
CA THR A 15 4.17 -8.00 -4.41
C THR A 15 4.84 -8.85 -3.33
N LEU A 16 4.10 -9.30 -2.32
CA LEU A 16 4.63 -10.13 -1.24
C LEU A 16 4.78 -11.60 -1.60
N GLY A 17 4.13 -12.05 -2.67
CA GLY A 17 4.16 -13.46 -3.06
C GLY A 17 2.84 -13.95 -3.63
N ILE A 18 2.83 -15.23 -3.97
CA ILE A 18 1.65 -15.97 -4.37
C ILE A 18 1.41 -17.03 -3.29
N PHE A 19 0.26 -16.95 -2.63
CA PHE A 19 -0.10 -17.78 -1.49
C PHE A 19 -1.44 -18.47 -1.70
N TYR A 20 -1.52 -19.78 -1.61
CA TYR A 20 -2.76 -20.56 -1.66
C TYR A 20 -2.53 -21.98 -1.16
N ALA A 21 -3.52 -22.56 -0.49
CA ALA A 21 -3.54 -23.98 -0.10
C ALA A 21 -2.21 -24.51 0.48
N ASN A 22 -1.57 -23.75 1.40
CA ASN A 22 -0.26 -24.02 1.99
C ASN A 22 0.93 -23.96 1.02
N LYS A 23 0.75 -23.45 -0.18
CA LYS A 23 1.84 -23.13 -1.13
C LYS A 23 2.22 -21.66 -1.02
N GLU A 24 3.53 -21.43 -1.13
CA GLU A 24 4.12 -20.10 -1.23
C GLU A 24 5.08 -20.08 -2.42
N ILE A 25 4.91 -19.13 -3.33
CA ILE A 25 5.75 -18.93 -4.50
C ILE A 25 6.28 -17.50 -4.46
N ALA A 26 7.61 -17.37 -4.51
CA ALA A 26 8.25 -16.04 -4.55
C ALA A 26 7.84 -15.30 -5.84
N PRO A 27 7.49 -14.01 -5.74
CA PRO A 27 7.05 -13.25 -6.89
C PRO A 27 8.26 -12.77 -7.70
N GLU A 28 8.23 -12.97 -9.01
CA GLU A 28 9.13 -12.26 -9.93
C GLU A 28 8.59 -10.87 -10.27
N LEU A 29 7.27 -10.76 -10.34
CA LEU A 29 6.52 -9.55 -10.68
C LEU A 29 5.27 -9.47 -9.81
N THR A 30 4.89 -8.23 -9.41
CA THR A 30 3.63 -7.98 -8.67
C THR A 30 2.42 -8.62 -9.38
N THR A 31 2.33 -8.46 -10.70
CA THR A 31 1.36 -9.15 -11.56
C THR A 31 2.15 -10.04 -12.51
N PRO A 32 2.05 -11.36 -12.40
CA PRO A 32 2.78 -12.30 -13.24
C PRO A 32 2.46 -12.19 -14.72
N ASP A 33 3.32 -12.78 -15.55
CA ASP A 33 3.05 -12.92 -16.99
C ASP A 33 1.89 -13.88 -17.26
N PRO A 34 1.12 -13.69 -18.34
CA PRO A 34 -0.14 -14.39 -18.57
C PRO A 34 -0.03 -15.92 -18.49
N VAL A 35 0.99 -16.49 -19.12
CA VAL A 35 1.15 -17.97 -19.14
C VAL A 35 1.37 -18.52 -17.73
N PHE A 36 2.18 -17.85 -16.93
CA PHE A 36 2.41 -18.25 -15.54
C PHE A 36 1.16 -18.00 -14.69
N LEU A 37 0.50 -16.85 -14.86
CA LEU A 37 -0.72 -16.51 -14.14
C LEU A 37 -1.83 -17.55 -14.34
N TYR A 38 -2.07 -17.97 -15.58
CA TYR A 38 -3.09 -19.01 -15.88
C TYR A 38 -2.70 -20.39 -15.34
N LYS A 39 -1.39 -20.74 -15.30
CA LYS A 39 -0.92 -21.96 -14.60
C LYS A 39 -1.21 -21.91 -13.11
N VAL A 40 -0.97 -20.76 -12.48
CA VAL A 40 -1.27 -20.54 -11.06
C VAL A 40 -2.78 -20.66 -10.82
N PHE A 41 -3.62 -20.05 -11.64
CA PHE A 41 -5.08 -20.18 -11.53
C PHE A 41 -5.56 -21.64 -11.67
N ALA A 42 -5.02 -22.39 -12.63
CA ALA A 42 -5.36 -23.81 -12.80
C ALA A 42 -4.97 -24.64 -11.58
N ASP A 43 -3.79 -24.38 -10.98
CA ASP A 43 -3.36 -25.07 -9.76
C ASP A 43 -4.18 -24.65 -8.54
N MET A 44 -4.56 -23.37 -8.42
CA MET A 44 -5.49 -22.89 -7.40
C MET A 44 -6.84 -23.58 -7.46
N VAL A 45 -7.43 -23.68 -8.66
CA VAL A 45 -8.70 -24.41 -8.87
C VAL A 45 -8.55 -25.88 -8.46
N SER A 46 -7.48 -26.56 -8.90
CA SER A 46 -7.20 -27.94 -8.53
C SER A 46 -6.97 -28.14 -7.03
N SER A 47 -6.54 -27.09 -6.33
CA SER A 47 -6.33 -27.05 -4.88
C SER A 47 -7.59 -26.63 -4.10
N GLY A 48 -8.74 -26.46 -4.74
CA GLY A 48 -10.00 -26.10 -4.09
C GLY A 48 -10.11 -24.63 -3.70
N VAL A 49 -9.29 -23.74 -4.29
CA VAL A 49 -9.41 -22.28 -4.09
C VAL A 49 -10.65 -21.78 -4.82
N SER A 50 -11.52 -21.06 -4.11
CA SER A 50 -12.77 -20.51 -4.65
C SER A 50 -12.70 -19.01 -4.96
N TRP A 51 -11.78 -18.29 -4.35
CA TRP A 51 -11.57 -16.86 -4.56
C TRP A 51 -10.08 -16.55 -4.72
N VAL A 52 -9.77 -15.57 -5.55
CA VAL A 52 -8.40 -15.03 -5.70
C VAL A 52 -8.44 -13.53 -5.52
N VAL A 53 -7.57 -13.02 -4.66
CA VAL A 53 -7.27 -11.60 -4.52
C VAL A 53 -5.93 -11.35 -5.19
N MET A 54 -5.87 -10.39 -6.12
CA MET A 54 -4.62 -10.10 -6.80
C MET A 54 -4.35 -8.62 -6.95
N GLU A 55 -3.09 -8.25 -6.87
CA GLU A 55 -2.62 -6.93 -7.25
C GLU A 55 -2.51 -6.84 -8.77
N VAL A 56 -3.13 -5.81 -9.37
CA VAL A 56 -3.05 -5.53 -10.80
C VAL A 56 -2.28 -4.23 -11.00
N SER A 57 -1.02 -4.33 -11.39
CA SER A 57 -0.17 -3.17 -11.61
C SER A 57 -0.55 -2.41 -12.90
N ALA A 58 -0.29 -1.10 -12.93
CA ALA A 58 -0.51 -0.29 -14.13
C ALA A 58 0.31 -0.80 -15.33
N HIS A 59 1.51 -1.33 -15.10
CA HIS A 59 2.30 -1.97 -16.14
C HIS A 59 1.61 -3.22 -16.70
N ALA A 60 1.00 -4.04 -15.83
CA ALA A 60 0.26 -5.21 -16.29
C ALA A 60 -0.93 -4.84 -17.17
N LEU A 61 -1.64 -3.78 -16.82
CA LEU A 61 -2.74 -3.23 -17.63
C LEU A 61 -2.26 -2.61 -18.93
N TYR A 62 -1.11 -1.94 -18.90
CA TYR A 62 -0.50 -1.38 -20.11
C TYR A 62 -0.11 -2.47 -21.11
N TYR A 63 0.50 -3.56 -20.64
CA TYR A 63 0.94 -4.69 -21.48
C TYR A 63 -0.16 -5.74 -21.73
N GLY A 64 -1.39 -5.52 -21.27
CA GLY A 64 -2.48 -6.46 -21.47
C GLY A 64 -2.33 -7.80 -20.75
N LYS A 65 -1.53 -7.89 -19.67
CA LYS A 65 -1.25 -9.15 -18.96
C LYS A 65 -2.48 -9.80 -18.33
N VAL A 66 -3.51 -9.02 -18.07
CA VAL A 66 -4.79 -9.48 -17.48
C VAL A 66 -5.94 -9.43 -18.48
N ASP A 67 -5.64 -9.25 -19.77
CA ASP A 67 -6.68 -9.30 -20.82
C ASP A 67 -7.31 -10.70 -20.86
N GLY A 68 -8.63 -10.73 -20.96
CA GLY A 68 -9.41 -11.97 -20.87
C GLY A 68 -9.81 -12.41 -19.45
N ILE A 69 -9.27 -11.76 -18.40
CA ILE A 69 -9.74 -11.98 -17.02
C ILE A 69 -10.92 -11.04 -16.75
N ARG A 70 -12.01 -11.59 -16.22
CA ARG A 70 -13.15 -10.83 -15.70
C ARG A 70 -13.12 -10.88 -14.19
N PHE A 71 -13.08 -9.69 -13.56
CA PHE A 71 -13.04 -9.55 -12.11
C PHE A 71 -14.45 -9.32 -11.57
N GLU A 72 -14.84 -10.06 -10.53
CA GLU A 72 -16.10 -9.79 -9.82
C GLU A 72 -16.06 -8.42 -9.16
N TYR A 73 -14.93 -8.08 -8.53
CA TYR A 73 -14.71 -6.80 -7.86
C TYR A 73 -13.34 -6.24 -8.22
N CYS A 74 -13.28 -4.94 -8.48
CA CYS A 74 -12.02 -4.22 -8.66
C CYS A 74 -11.95 -3.09 -7.65
N ILE A 75 -10.91 -3.05 -6.83
CA ILE A 75 -10.71 -2.01 -5.82
C ILE A 75 -9.75 -0.95 -6.37
N PHE A 76 -10.16 0.31 -6.32
CA PHE A 76 -9.30 1.47 -6.59
C PHE A 76 -8.97 2.16 -5.26
N THR A 77 -7.70 2.25 -4.93
CA THR A 77 -7.24 2.85 -3.68
C THR A 77 -6.86 4.33 -3.84
N ASN A 78 -5.98 4.64 -4.79
CA ASN A 78 -5.56 6.02 -5.08
C ASN A 78 -4.76 6.10 -6.38
N LEU A 79 -4.55 7.35 -6.85
CA LEU A 79 -3.62 7.70 -7.92
C LEU A 79 -2.67 8.79 -7.43
N THR A 80 -1.47 8.41 -6.99
CA THR A 80 -0.40 9.32 -6.58
C THR A 80 0.81 9.18 -7.49
N GLU A 81 1.71 10.16 -7.48
CA GLU A 81 2.88 10.17 -8.35
C GLU A 81 3.77 8.95 -8.16
N ASP A 82 3.84 8.11 -9.19
CA ASP A 82 4.76 6.98 -9.30
C ASP A 82 4.91 6.60 -10.78
N HIS A 83 5.96 5.86 -11.10
CA HIS A 83 6.18 5.28 -12.44
C HIS A 83 6.22 6.30 -13.60
N LEU A 84 6.53 7.59 -13.35
CA LEU A 84 6.64 8.60 -14.39
C LEU A 84 7.85 8.38 -15.30
N ASP A 85 8.85 7.64 -14.84
CA ASP A 85 9.96 7.14 -15.66
C ASP A 85 9.48 6.25 -16.82
N PHE A 86 8.38 5.54 -16.65
CA PHE A 86 7.77 4.70 -17.67
C PHE A 86 6.60 5.38 -18.41
N PHE A 87 5.64 5.94 -17.66
CA PHE A 87 4.43 6.52 -18.27
C PHE A 87 4.62 7.95 -18.77
N GLY A 88 5.62 8.67 -18.27
CA GLY A 88 5.94 10.03 -18.62
C GLY A 88 5.05 11.10 -17.98
N THR A 89 3.74 10.86 -17.84
CA THR A 89 2.79 11.79 -17.21
C THR A 89 1.76 11.07 -16.33
N MET A 90 1.17 11.79 -15.37
CA MET A 90 0.11 11.27 -14.51
C MET A 90 -1.14 10.87 -15.29
N GLU A 91 -1.47 11.58 -16.37
CA GLU A 91 -2.64 11.26 -17.21
C GLU A 91 -2.47 9.89 -17.87
N LYS A 92 -1.27 9.58 -18.40
CA LYS A 92 -0.98 8.26 -19.00
C LYS A 92 -0.95 7.16 -17.97
N TYR A 93 -0.44 7.45 -16.77
CA TYR A 93 -0.45 6.50 -15.65
C TYR A 93 -1.87 6.22 -15.18
N GLY A 94 -2.70 7.26 -14.98
CA GLY A 94 -4.12 7.14 -14.66
C GLY A 94 -4.91 6.38 -15.74
N ALA A 95 -4.68 6.72 -17.02
CA ALA A 95 -5.31 6.03 -18.14
C ALA A 95 -4.98 4.52 -18.19
N ALA A 96 -3.75 4.13 -17.82
CA ALA A 96 -3.39 2.73 -17.71
C ALA A 96 -4.18 2.02 -16.60
N LYS A 97 -4.30 2.63 -15.40
CA LYS A 97 -5.09 2.09 -14.30
C LYS A 97 -6.58 2.01 -14.61
N ARG A 98 -7.12 3.02 -15.32
CA ARG A 98 -8.54 3.12 -15.71
C ARG A 98 -9.01 1.90 -16.50
N LYS A 99 -8.14 1.31 -17.32
CA LYS A 99 -8.45 0.09 -18.11
C LYS A 99 -9.01 -1.06 -17.27
N LEU A 100 -8.68 -1.14 -15.97
CA LEU A 100 -9.20 -2.19 -15.10
C LEU A 100 -10.72 -2.05 -14.87
N PHE A 101 -11.24 -0.85 -14.95
CA PHE A 101 -12.61 -0.48 -14.58
C PHE A 101 -13.52 -0.31 -15.79
N GLU A 102 -12.95 -0.34 -17.00
CA GLU A 102 -13.69 -0.14 -18.25
C GLU A 102 -14.30 -1.43 -18.81
N GLY A 103 -15.46 -1.29 -19.43
CA GLY A 103 -16.14 -2.38 -20.14
C GLY A 103 -16.56 -3.51 -19.19
N GLU A 104 -16.48 -4.76 -19.68
CA GLU A 104 -16.89 -5.97 -18.95
C GLU A 104 -15.76 -6.56 -18.06
N ARG A 105 -14.63 -5.88 -17.93
CA ARG A 105 -13.48 -6.40 -17.18
C ARG A 105 -13.77 -6.43 -15.68
N CYS A 106 -14.51 -5.46 -15.18
CA CYS A 106 -14.90 -5.30 -13.78
C CYS A 106 -16.42 -5.33 -13.64
N LYS A 107 -16.97 -6.27 -12.89
CA LYS A 107 -18.41 -6.36 -12.66
C LYS A 107 -18.90 -5.29 -11.67
N CYS A 108 -18.11 -5.02 -10.61
CA CYS A 108 -18.41 -3.96 -9.65
C CYS A 108 -17.11 -3.33 -9.14
N ALA A 109 -16.98 -2.03 -9.28
CA ALA A 109 -15.86 -1.24 -8.81
C ALA A 109 -16.08 -0.78 -7.37
N VAL A 110 -15.06 -0.90 -6.52
CA VAL A 110 -15.00 -0.38 -5.15
C VAL A 110 -14.04 0.81 -5.17
N LEU A 111 -14.56 2.03 -5.05
CA LEU A 111 -13.86 3.25 -5.42
C LEU A 111 -13.62 4.17 -4.20
N ASN A 112 -12.38 4.62 -4.03
CA ASN A 112 -12.05 5.65 -3.06
C ASN A 112 -12.53 7.02 -3.55
N PHE A 113 -13.55 7.58 -2.92
CA PHE A 113 -14.11 8.88 -3.29
C PHE A 113 -13.35 10.08 -2.70
N ASP A 114 -12.38 9.86 -1.83
CA ASP A 114 -11.45 10.91 -1.42
C ASP A 114 -10.36 11.15 -2.47
N ASP A 115 -10.20 10.23 -3.43
CA ASP A 115 -9.33 10.40 -4.59
C ASP A 115 -10.12 10.91 -5.81
N GLU A 116 -9.58 11.91 -6.52
CA GLU A 116 -10.24 12.50 -7.68
C GLU A 116 -10.44 11.49 -8.82
N GLU A 117 -9.43 10.65 -9.09
CA GLU A 117 -9.55 9.59 -10.09
C GLU A 117 -10.58 8.54 -9.66
N GLY A 118 -10.68 8.23 -8.36
CA GLY A 118 -11.72 7.34 -7.82
C GLY A 118 -13.13 7.82 -8.15
N ARG A 119 -13.40 9.12 -7.97
CA ARG A 119 -14.68 9.73 -8.38
C ARG A 119 -14.90 9.67 -9.90
N ALA A 120 -13.85 9.95 -10.68
CA ALA A 120 -13.93 9.90 -12.14
C ALA A 120 -14.22 8.49 -12.68
N LEU A 121 -13.71 7.45 -12.01
CA LEU A 121 -13.93 6.05 -12.38
C LEU A 121 -15.39 5.62 -12.24
N ALA A 122 -16.18 6.26 -11.38
CA ALA A 122 -17.61 5.96 -11.25
C ALA A 122 -18.40 6.20 -12.55
N ALA A 123 -17.92 7.10 -13.40
CA ALA A 123 -18.56 7.38 -14.70
C ALA A 123 -18.26 6.33 -15.79
N VAL A 124 -17.23 5.51 -15.62
CA VAL A 124 -16.80 4.51 -16.62
C VAL A 124 -17.04 3.07 -16.17
N ALA A 125 -17.17 2.84 -14.87
CA ALA A 125 -17.50 1.52 -14.32
C ALA A 125 -18.96 1.16 -14.59
N GLN A 126 -19.24 -0.10 -14.96
CA GLN A 126 -20.62 -0.58 -15.16
C GLN A 126 -21.47 -0.49 -13.90
N LYS A 127 -20.87 -0.80 -12.76
CA LYS A 127 -21.42 -0.67 -11.43
C LYS A 127 -20.30 -0.26 -10.48
N SER A 128 -20.60 0.64 -9.57
CA SER A 128 -19.66 1.04 -8.54
C SER A 128 -20.32 1.23 -7.19
N VAL A 129 -19.53 1.08 -6.16
CA VAL A 129 -19.77 1.47 -4.78
C VAL A 129 -18.56 2.27 -4.31
N SER A 130 -18.73 3.07 -3.27
CA SER A 130 -17.75 4.05 -2.87
C SER A 130 -17.42 3.99 -1.39
N TYR A 131 -16.16 4.24 -1.06
CA TYR A 131 -15.72 4.46 0.32
C TYR A 131 -14.93 5.76 0.45
N ALA A 132 -15.05 6.44 1.59
CA ALA A 132 -14.35 7.67 1.89
C ALA A 132 -14.29 7.95 3.40
N LEU A 133 -13.39 8.88 3.79
CA LEU A 133 -13.34 9.46 5.13
C LEU A 133 -13.80 10.92 5.14
N GLU A 134 -13.66 11.63 4.01
CA GLU A 134 -13.86 13.07 3.91
C GLU A 134 -15.05 13.43 3.00
N ASN A 135 -15.33 12.60 1.99
CA ASN A 135 -16.37 12.83 1.02
C ASN A 135 -17.59 11.92 1.25
N PRO A 136 -18.82 12.32 0.82
CA PRO A 136 -19.98 11.45 0.85
C PRO A 136 -19.73 10.15 0.06
N SER A 137 -20.07 9.01 0.66
CA SER A 137 -19.82 7.69 0.10
C SER A 137 -20.77 6.63 0.69
N ASP A 138 -20.86 5.47 0.05
CA ASP A 138 -21.68 4.34 0.50
C ASP A 138 -21.12 3.72 1.79
N VAL A 139 -19.79 3.75 1.95
CA VAL A 139 -19.06 3.26 3.11
C VAL A 139 -18.15 4.36 3.64
N PHE A 140 -18.26 4.64 4.93
CA PHE A 140 -17.41 5.64 5.60
C PHE A 140 -17.04 5.22 7.02
N ALA A 141 -16.05 5.88 7.59
CA ALA A 141 -15.62 5.64 8.97
C ALA A 141 -15.61 6.94 9.78
N VAL A 142 -16.00 6.82 11.05
CA VAL A 142 -16.01 7.92 12.03
C VAL A 142 -15.34 7.46 13.33
N ASP A 143 -15.09 8.42 14.24
CA ASP A 143 -14.49 8.16 15.56
C ASP A 143 -13.17 7.39 15.48
N ILE A 144 -12.32 7.77 14.53
CA ILE A 144 -11.04 7.12 14.30
C ILE A 144 -10.08 7.49 15.43
N ALA A 145 -9.70 6.49 16.21
CA ALA A 145 -8.65 6.58 17.21
C ALA A 145 -7.47 5.67 16.80
N GLU A 146 -6.26 6.19 16.87
CA GLU A 146 -5.05 5.47 16.47
C GLU A 146 -3.92 5.65 17.48
N ASP A 147 -3.08 4.63 17.61
CA ASP A 147 -1.83 4.63 18.36
C ASP A 147 -0.79 3.72 17.67
N PHE A 148 0.37 3.50 18.29
CA PHE A 148 1.37 2.57 17.72
C PHE A 148 0.93 1.11 17.67
N GLY A 149 -0.12 0.75 18.37
CA GLY A 149 -0.69 -0.61 18.39
C GLY A 149 -1.72 -0.85 17.29
N GLY A 150 -2.26 0.22 16.71
CA GLY A 150 -3.25 0.08 15.64
C GLY A 150 -4.27 1.20 15.55
N CYS A 151 -5.38 0.89 14.89
CA CYS A 151 -6.51 1.81 14.71
C CYS A 151 -7.82 1.19 15.24
N ARG A 152 -8.70 2.04 15.76
CA ARG A 152 -10.09 1.70 16.11
C ARG A 152 -11.00 2.76 15.52
N TYR A 153 -12.11 2.35 14.93
CA TYR A 153 -13.09 3.27 14.34
C TYR A 153 -14.47 2.61 14.22
N ILE A 154 -15.50 3.42 14.03
CA ILE A 154 -16.83 2.94 13.66
C ILE A 154 -16.97 3.03 12.13
N ILE A 155 -17.21 1.90 11.48
CA ILE A 155 -17.57 1.84 10.06
C ILE A 155 -19.08 1.92 9.90
N ASN A 156 -19.55 2.73 8.96
CA ASN A 156 -20.86 2.54 8.35
C ASN A 156 -20.65 1.73 7.07
N LEU A 157 -21.22 0.53 7.04
CA LEU A 157 -21.08 -0.41 5.93
C LEU A 157 -22.46 -0.72 5.34
N PHE A 158 -22.92 0.11 4.40
CA PHE A 158 -24.28 0.05 3.82
C PHE A 158 -25.35 0.10 4.92
N ASP A 159 -25.33 1.17 5.71
CA ASP A 159 -26.25 1.45 6.84
C ASP A 159 -26.12 0.51 8.05
N GLU A 160 -25.14 -0.40 8.05
CA GLU A 160 -24.78 -1.19 9.24
C GLU A 160 -23.57 -0.55 9.95
N LEU A 161 -23.77 -0.13 11.22
CA LEU A 161 -22.70 0.42 12.04
C LEU A 161 -21.98 -0.68 12.82
N TYR A 162 -20.64 -0.69 12.78
CA TYR A 162 -19.85 -1.67 13.52
C TYR A 162 -18.49 -1.11 13.95
N GLU A 163 -18.00 -1.52 15.13
CA GLU A 163 -16.66 -1.16 15.56
C GLU A 163 -15.61 -2.06 14.88
N ILE A 164 -14.63 -1.45 14.23
CA ILE A 164 -13.49 -2.14 13.62
C ILE A 164 -12.24 -1.86 14.44
N ARG A 165 -11.43 -2.90 14.62
CA ARG A 165 -10.10 -2.82 15.22
C ARG A 165 -9.06 -3.38 14.27
N LEU A 166 -7.97 -2.65 14.11
CA LEU A 166 -6.81 -3.02 13.28
C LEU A 166 -5.57 -3.03 14.16
N ASN A 167 -4.69 -3.99 13.95
CA ASN A 167 -3.36 -4.02 14.58
C ASN A 167 -2.30 -3.20 13.81
N MET A 168 -2.72 -2.41 12.86
CA MET A 168 -1.87 -1.55 12.02
C MET A 168 -2.30 -0.09 12.18
N THR A 169 -1.34 0.78 12.46
CA THR A 169 -1.57 2.23 12.61
C THR A 169 -1.60 2.94 11.25
N GLY A 170 -2.16 4.14 11.23
CA GLY A 170 -2.21 5.06 10.10
C GLY A 170 -3.52 5.05 9.32
N ARG A 171 -4.01 6.27 9.01
CA ARG A 171 -5.27 6.48 8.26
C ARG A 171 -5.35 5.70 6.94
N HIS A 172 -4.21 5.48 6.26
CA HIS A 172 -4.18 4.67 5.05
C HIS A 172 -4.62 3.21 5.29
N ASN A 173 -4.38 2.66 6.49
CA ASN A 173 -4.88 1.33 6.85
C ASN A 173 -6.39 1.34 7.15
N VAL A 174 -6.94 2.46 7.61
CA VAL A 174 -8.40 2.64 7.70
C VAL A 174 -9.01 2.58 6.29
N TYR A 175 -8.48 3.34 5.32
CA TYR A 175 -8.92 3.26 3.92
C TYR A 175 -8.83 1.84 3.35
N ASN A 176 -7.69 1.18 3.53
CA ASN A 176 -7.47 -0.19 3.03
C ASN A 176 -8.47 -1.19 3.64
N SER A 177 -8.76 -1.04 4.94
CA SER A 177 -9.71 -1.92 5.63
C SER A 177 -11.16 -1.63 5.26
N MET A 178 -11.54 -0.36 5.01
CA MET A 178 -12.86 -0.02 4.47
C MET A 178 -13.08 -0.66 3.10
N ALA A 179 -12.12 -0.50 2.17
CA ALA A 179 -12.20 -1.13 0.84
C ALA A 179 -12.33 -2.65 0.92
N ALA A 180 -11.57 -3.29 1.82
CA ALA A 180 -11.65 -4.72 2.04
C ALA A 180 -12.99 -5.14 2.67
N ALA A 181 -13.51 -4.37 3.64
CA ALA A 181 -14.80 -4.61 4.29
C ALA A 181 -15.96 -4.47 3.30
N GLU A 182 -15.94 -3.41 2.49
CA GLU A 182 -16.93 -3.16 1.46
C GLU A 182 -16.99 -4.30 0.44
N CYS A 183 -15.83 -4.70 -0.09
CA CYS A 183 -15.74 -5.84 -1.00
C CYS A 183 -16.24 -7.14 -0.35
N ALA A 184 -15.87 -7.41 0.90
CA ALA A 184 -16.31 -8.59 1.64
C ALA A 184 -17.81 -8.60 1.91
N LYS A 185 -18.41 -7.45 2.20
CA LYS A 185 -19.86 -7.30 2.37
C LYS A 185 -20.62 -7.58 1.06
N LEU A 186 -20.10 -7.10 -0.07
CA LEU A 186 -20.67 -7.36 -1.40
C LEU A 186 -20.63 -8.86 -1.78
N ILE A 187 -19.66 -9.60 -1.26
CA ILE A 187 -19.55 -11.06 -1.41
C ILE A 187 -20.57 -11.80 -0.51
N GLY A 188 -21.18 -11.08 0.45
CA GLY A 188 -22.15 -11.64 1.38
C GLY A 188 -21.56 -12.12 2.72
N ILE A 189 -20.33 -11.71 3.07
CA ILE A 189 -19.73 -12.04 4.37
C ILE A 189 -20.40 -11.17 5.44
N PRO A 190 -20.85 -11.75 6.57
CA PRO A 190 -21.46 -10.99 7.66
C PRO A 190 -20.49 -9.99 8.30
N VAL A 191 -20.97 -8.80 8.69
CA VAL A 191 -20.13 -7.74 9.25
C VAL A 191 -19.33 -8.17 10.48
N PRO A 192 -19.86 -8.94 11.44
CA PRO A 192 -19.06 -9.46 12.54
C PRO A 192 -17.85 -10.29 12.10
N VAL A 193 -18.02 -11.13 11.07
CA VAL A 193 -16.94 -11.98 10.51
C VAL A 193 -15.91 -11.12 9.77
N ILE A 194 -16.36 -10.06 9.09
CA ILE A 194 -15.47 -9.06 8.47
C ILE A 194 -14.61 -8.40 9.54
N ALA A 195 -15.22 -7.92 10.62
CA ALA A 195 -14.52 -7.27 11.74
C ALA A 195 -13.50 -8.21 12.41
N GLU A 196 -13.89 -9.46 12.68
CA GLU A 196 -12.99 -10.49 13.20
C GLU A 196 -11.80 -10.73 12.24
N GLY A 197 -12.07 -10.87 10.96
CA GLY A 197 -11.05 -11.08 9.94
C GLY A 197 -10.08 -9.91 9.81
N LEU A 198 -10.54 -8.68 9.93
CA LEU A 198 -9.69 -7.48 9.94
C LEU A 198 -8.85 -7.43 11.22
N ALA A 199 -9.44 -7.68 12.38
CA ALA A 199 -8.73 -7.69 13.66
C ALA A 199 -7.70 -8.83 13.77
N SER A 200 -7.91 -9.95 13.08
CA SER A 200 -6.96 -11.07 13.05
C SER A 200 -5.68 -10.82 12.27
N LEU A 201 -5.61 -9.75 11.47
CA LEU A 201 -4.44 -9.39 10.71
C LEU A 201 -3.46 -8.63 11.62
N GLU A 202 -2.43 -9.31 12.11
CA GLU A 202 -1.47 -8.72 13.04
C GLU A 202 -0.57 -7.68 12.35
N LYS A 203 -0.08 -7.99 11.15
CA LYS A 203 0.82 -7.14 10.38
C LYS A 203 0.83 -7.52 8.90
N VAL A 204 1.27 -6.59 8.07
CA VAL A 204 1.67 -6.84 6.68
C VAL A 204 3.15 -6.51 6.57
N SER A 205 3.95 -7.46 6.09
CA SER A 205 5.40 -7.30 6.02
C SER A 205 5.77 -6.05 5.21
N GLY A 206 6.62 -5.21 5.79
CA GLY A 206 7.07 -3.96 5.18
C GLY A 206 5.97 -2.90 4.96
N ARG A 207 4.85 -2.95 5.67
CA ARG A 207 3.78 -1.93 5.60
C ARG A 207 3.57 -1.30 6.97
N LEU A 208 4.38 -0.29 7.29
CA LEU A 208 4.49 0.33 8.62
C LEU A 208 4.58 -0.73 9.73
N GLU A 209 5.30 -1.81 9.41
CA GLU A 209 5.47 -2.98 10.26
C GLU A 209 6.28 -2.61 11.50
N ARG A 210 5.72 -2.78 12.68
CA ARG A 210 6.46 -2.63 13.92
C ARG A 210 7.40 -3.82 14.09
N ALA A 211 8.68 -3.63 13.76
CA ALA A 211 9.72 -4.67 13.82
C ALA A 211 10.14 -5.01 15.25
N GLY A 212 10.01 -4.06 16.19
CA GLY A 212 10.34 -4.29 17.59
C GLY A 212 10.62 -3.01 18.38
N LYS A 213 11.26 -3.21 19.55
CA LYS A 213 11.76 -2.13 20.40
C LYS A 213 13.23 -2.34 20.72
N TYR A 214 13.99 -1.23 20.71
CA TYR A 214 15.36 -1.21 21.19
C TYR A 214 15.62 0.03 22.05
N ARG A 215 16.14 -0.15 23.25
CA ARG A 215 16.42 0.93 24.23
C ARG A 215 15.26 1.92 24.44
N GLY A 216 14.03 1.42 24.33
CA GLY A 216 12.81 2.23 24.50
C GLY A 216 12.28 2.86 23.23
N ALA A 217 13.02 2.86 22.13
CA ALA A 217 12.55 3.30 20.82
C ALA A 217 11.75 2.20 20.11
N ASP A 218 10.65 2.56 19.47
CA ASP A 218 9.91 1.69 18.57
C ASP A 218 10.53 1.73 17.18
N ILE A 219 10.71 0.56 16.55
CA ILE A 219 11.29 0.42 15.22
C ILE A 219 10.19 -0.01 14.25
N PHE A 220 10.04 0.77 13.17
CA PHE A 220 9.08 0.50 12.10
C PHE A 220 9.80 0.28 10.77
N VAL A 221 9.28 -0.65 9.97
CA VAL A 221 9.75 -0.92 8.61
C VAL A 221 8.62 -0.68 7.64
N ASP A 222 8.90 0.11 6.60
CA ASP A 222 7.93 0.43 5.55
C ASP A 222 8.54 0.32 4.16
N PHE A 223 7.77 -0.13 3.20
CA PHE A 223 8.16 -0.24 1.79
C PHE A 223 8.01 1.08 1.03
N ALA A 224 7.70 2.18 1.70
CA ALA A 224 7.55 3.50 1.10
C ALA A 224 8.79 3.86 0.26
N HIS A 225 8.59 4.05 -1.02
CA HIS A 225 9.64 4.37 -2.00
C HIS A 225 9.21 5.53 -2.92
N THR A 226 8.11 6.20 -2.56
CA THR A 226 7.58 7.39 -3.23
C THR A 226 7.47 8.54 -2.24
N PRO A 227 7.43 9.81 -2.71
CA PRO A 227 7.20 10.96 -1.85
C PRO A 227 5.92 10.81 -1.00
N ASP A 228 4.79 10.50 -1.60
CA ASP A 228 3.50 10.31 -0.91
C ASP A 228 3.56 9.18 0.13
N GLY A 229 4.15 8.02 -0.24
CA GLY A 229 4.30 6.89 0.69
C GLY A 229 5.12 7.26 1.93
N LEU A 230 6.27 7.92 1.73
CA LEU A 230 7.12 8.37 2.84
C LEU A 230 6.41 9.40 3.73
N GLU A 231 5.71 10.36 3.13
CA GLU A 231 4.95 11.36 3.88
C GLU A 231 3.87 10.71 4.74
N LYS A 232 3.08 9.79 4.16
CA LYS A 232 2.02 9.07 4.88
C LYS A 232 2.57 8.27 6.06
N SER A 233 3.71 7.58 5.87
CA SER A 233 4.35 6.81 6.93
C SER A 233 4.83 7.71 8.07
N LEU A 234 5.51 8.81 7.77
CA LEU A 234 5.99 9.76 8.79
C LEU A 234 4.84 10.47 9.51
N ARG A 235 3.80 10.89 8.78
CA ARG A 235 2.59 11.49 9.36
C ARG A 235 1.83 10.53 10.25
N ALA A 236 1.78 9.25 9.92
CA ALA A 236 1.14 8.23 10.77
C ALA A 236 1.89 8.03 12.10
N LEU A 237 3.22 8.13 12.10
CA LEU A 237 4.03 7.93 13.31
C LEU A 237 4.17 9.18 14.16
N ARG A 238 4.22 10.37 13.54
CA ARG A 238 4.53 11.64 14.23
C ARG A 238 3.63 11.94 15.44
N PRO A 239 2.29 11.79 15.38
CA PRO A 239 1.42 12.11 16.53
C PRO A 239 1.66 11.23 17.76
N HIS A 240 2.16 10.02 17.56
CA HIS A 240 2.39 9.03 18.63
C HIS A 240 3.82 9.05 19.15
N CYS A 241 4.75 9.71 18.43
CA CYS A 241 6.14 9.80 18.80
C CYS A 241 6.35 10.90 19.85
N ARG A 242 6.64 10.52 21.11
CA ARG A 242 6.94 11.44 22.21
C ARG A 242 8.39 11.93 22.22
N GLY A 243 9.29 11.17 21.62
CA GLY A 243 10.71 11.46 21.49
C GLY A 243 11.07 11.94 20.09
N ARG A 244 12.24 11.54 19.62
CA ARG A 244 12.72 11.83 18.27
C ARG A 244 12.19 10.84 17.27
N LEU A 245 11.67 11.34 16.15
CA LEU A 245 11.35 10.54 14.98
C LEU A 245 12.56 10.54 14.04
N VAL A 246 13.22 9.41 13.94
CA VAL A 246 14.37 9.20 13.04
C VAL A 246 13.89 8.53 11.77
N CYS A 247 14.18 9.12 10.60
CA CYS A 247 13.86 8.55 9.29
C CYS A 247 15.15 8.06 8.63
N LEU A 248 15.23 6.75 8.37
CA LEU A 248 16.32 6.14 7.60
C LEU A 248 15.77 5.66 6.26
N PHE A 249 16.32 6.17 5.16
CA PHE A 249 15.90 5.72 3.83
C PHE A 249 16.95 5.97 2.75
N GLY A 250 16.75 5.34 1.62
CA GLY A 250 17.48 5.56 0.37
C GLY A 250 16.53 5.49 -0.82
N CYS A 251 17.05 5.69 -2.02
CA CYS A 251 16.30 5.55 -3.26
C CYS A 251 16.98 4.53 -4.19
N GLY A 252 16.18 3.82 -4.98
CA GLY A 252 16.70 2.90 -5.98
C GLY A 252 17.35 3.63 -7.16
N GLY A 253 18.42 3.02 -7.70
CA GLY A 253 19.06 3.45 -8.94
C GLY A 253 18.28 3.00 -10.17
N ASN A 254 18.52 3.64 -11.33
CA ASN A 254 17.85 3.39 -12.62
C ASN A 254 16.32 3.41 -12.49
N ARG A 255 15.82 4.34 -11.71
CA ARG A 255 14.41 4.65 -11.48
C ARG A 255 14.22 6.17 -11.54
N ASP A 256 12.98 6.62 -11.35
CA ASP A 256 12.65 8.04 -11.30
C ASP A 256 13.57 8.79 -10.32
N ALA A 257 14.47 9.63 -10.88
CA ALA A 257 15.41 10.44 -10.11
C ALA A 257 14.76 11.72 -9.56
N LEU A 258 13.64 12.19 -10.14
CA LEU A 258 12.99 13.44 -9.74
C LEU A 258 12.42 13.34 -8.34
N LYS A 259 12.00 12.16 -7.93
CA LYS A 259 11.46 11.92 -6.57
C LYS A 259 12.53 11.99 -5.46
N ARG A 260 13.82 11.84 -5.78
CA ARG A 260 14.91 11.78 -4.78
C ARG A 260 14.96 13.04 -3.90
N PRO A 261 15.07 14.27 -4.47
CA PRO A 261 15.04 15.47 -3.64
C PRO A 261 13.70 15.70 -2.94
N LEU A 262 12.56 15.30 -3.54
CA LEU A 262 11.25 15.43 -2.92
C LEU A 262 11.14 14.56 -1.65
N MET A 263 11.63 13.32 -1.72
CA MET A 263 11.69 12.44 -0.53
C MET A 263 12.60 13.02 0.56
N GLY A 264 13.72 13.64 0.17
CA GLY A 264 14.60 14.36 1.09
C GLY A 264 13.88 15.52 1.81
N GLU A 265 13.11 16.32 1.07
CA GLU A 265 12.30 17.41 1.64
C GLU A 265 11.25 16.90 2.62
N ILE A 266 10.57 15.81 2.28
CA ILE A 266 9.54 15.20 3.13
C ILE A 266 10.16 14.69 4.43
N SER A 267 11.25 13.94 4.34
CA SER A 267 11.95 13.49 5.54
C SER A 267 12.33 14.65 6.46
N ALA A 268 12.92 15.69 5.89
CA ALA A 268 13.33 16.88 6.64
C ALA A 268 12.18 17.68 7.28
N LYS A 269 10.98 17.59 6.70
CA LYS A 269 9.77 18.27 7.24
C LYS A 269 9.11 17.49 8.38
N PHE A 270 9.13 16.17 8.33
CA PHE A 270 8.32 15.34 9.22
C PHE A 270 9.14 14.52 10.23
N ALA A 271 10.43 14.32 10.01
CA ALA A 271 11.33 13.67 10.94
C ALA A 271 12.21 14.71 11.67
N ASP A 272 12.64 14.37 12.88
CA ASP A 272 13.57 15.19 13.68
C ASP A 272 15.03 14.95 13.27
N PHE A 273 15.31 13.79 12.63
CA PHE A 273 16.64 13.43 12.15
C PHE A 273 16.54 12.51 10.96
N THR A 274 17.38 12.71 9.94
CA THR A 274 17.39 11.90 8.72
C THR A 274 18.72 11.15 8.57
N VAL A 275 18.66 9.84 8.33
CA VAL A 275 19.82 9.03 7.95
C VAL A 275 19.66 8.66 6.48
N LEU A 276 20.52 9.22 5.64
CA LEU A 276 20.54 8.94 4.20
C LEU A 276 21.47 7.76 3.93
N THR A 277 20.95 6.74 3.24
CA THR A 277 21.72 5.52 2.96
C THR A 277 21.44 5.00 1.55
N SER A 278 22.19 3.99 1.13
CA SER A 278 21.88 3.30 -0.12
C SER A 278 20.62 2.42 0.04
N ASP A 279 19.94 2.22 -1.09
CA ASP A 279 18.94 1.17 -1.26
C ASP A 279 19.48 0.19 -2.32
N ASN A 280 18.75 -0.10 -3.38
CA ASN A 280 19.24 -0.90 -4.50
C ASN A 280 19.80 0.05 -5.60
N PRO A 281 21.12 0.26 -5.67
CA PRO A 281 21.70 1.26 -6.58
C PRO A 281 21.71 0.81 -8.04
N ARG A 282 21.52 -0.47 -8.32
CA ARG A 282 21.63 -1.08 -9.65
C ARG A 282 22.95 -0.72 -10.33
N TYR A 283 22.91 0.14 -11.38
CA TYR A 283 24.08 0.56 -12.15
C TYR A 283 24.53 2.00 -11.84
N GLU A 284 23.87 2.68 -10.89
CA GLU A 284 24.26 4.02 -10.43
C GLU A 284 25.19 3.93 -9.22
N ASP A 285 26.05 4.94 -9.03
CA ASP A 285 26.84 5.07 -7.80
C ASP A 285 25.87 5.37 -6.62
N PRO A 286 25.87 4.57 -5.57
CA PRO A 286 24.98 4.80 -4.42
C PRO A 286 25.20 6.15 -3.74
N PHE A 287 26.43 6.68 -3.75
CA PHE A 287 26.74 7.99 -3.18
C PHE A 287 26.10 9.12 -3.99
N ASP A 288 26.12 9.03 -5.33
CA ASP A 288 25.48 10.01 -6.21
C ASP A 288 23.96 10.05 -6.00
N ILE A 289 23.34 8.88 -5.76
CA ILE A 289 21.90 8.82 -5.42
C ILE A 289 21.63 9.55 -4.11
N VAL A 290 22.43 9.29 -3.08
CA VAL A 290 22.29 9.92 -1.76
C VAL A 290 22.50 11.43 -1.85
N LEU A 291 23.45 11.92 -2.62
CA LEU A 291 23.66 13.36 -2.86
C LEU A 291 22.45 14.05 -3.52
N GLN A 292 21.70 13.34 -4.35
CA GLN A 292 20.47 13.87 -4.94
C GLN A 292 19.35 13.99 -3.90
N ILE A 293 19.24 13.03 -2.97
CA ILE A 293 18.30 13.09 -1.85
C ILE A 293 18.68 14.25 -0.90
N GLU A 294 19.97 14.38 -0.60
CA GLU A 294 20.54 15.40 0.29
C GLU A 294 20.17 16.83 -0.17
N LYS A 295 20.09 17.09 -1.49
CA LYS A 295 19.65 18.38 -2.01
C LYS A 295 18.28 18.81 -1.49
N GLY A 296 17.39 17.83 -1.27
CA GLY A 296 16.08 18.10 -0.68
C GLY A 296 16.15 18.35 0.81
N VAL A 297 16.90 17.51 1.54
CA VAL A 297 17.05 17.65 3.00
C VAL A 297 17.62 19.01 3.38
N LYS A 298 18.68 19.46 2.70
CA LYS A 298 19.37 20.75 2.95
C LYS A 298 18.48 21.99 2.81
N LYS A 299 17.34 21.89 2.13
CA LYS A 299 16.38 23.01 2.03
C LYS A 299 15.66 23.29 3.36
N HIS A 300 15.59 22.34 4.27
CA HIS A 300 14.77 22.41 5.48
C HIS A 300 15.53 22.19 6.76
N THR A 301 16.61 21.40 6.78
CA THR A 301 17.36 21.09 8.00
C THR A 301 18.81 20.72 7.71
N ASN A 302 19.66 20.83 8.75
CA ASN A 302 21.00 20.26 8.79
C ASN A 302 21.06 19.05 9.77
N GLU A 303 19.93 18.62 10.31
CA GLU A 303 19.82 17.47 11.21
C GLU A 303 19.75 16.16 10.41
N TYR A 304 20.85 15.80 9.76
CA TYR A 304 20.95 14.56 8.99
C TYR A 304 22.41 14.05 8.97
N ILE A 305 22.55 12.80 8.55
CA ILE A 305 23.84 12.16 8.25
C ILE A 305 23.75 11.31 6.99
N ILE A 306 24.87 11.17 6.31
CA ILE A 306 25.03 10.22 5.20
C ILE A 306 25.85 9.02 5.68
N VAL A 307 25.28 7.83 5.61
CA VAL A 307 25.95 6.57 5.87
C VAL A 307 25.57 5.64 4.71
N VAL A 308 26.41 5.53 3.68
CA VAL A 308 26.08 4.84 2.43
C VAL A 308 25.82 3.35 2.66
N ASP A 309 26.65 2.71 3.47
CA ASP A 309 26.42 1.33 3.85
C ASP A 309 25.17 1.20 4.72
N ARG A 310 24.20 0.38 4.24
CA ARG A 310 22.87 0.32 4.85
C ARG A 310 22.87 -0.37 6.22
N GLU A 311 23.70 -1.36 6.43
CA GLU A 311 23.83 -2.05 7.71
C GLU A 311 24.37 -1.09 8.78
N SER A 312 25.48 -0.42 8.48
CA SER A 312 26.05 0.62 9.34
C SER A 312 25.09 1.79 9.59
N ALA A 313 24.28 2.14 8.59
CA ALA A 313 23.26 3.19 8.73
C ALA A 313 22.16 2.78 9.72
N ILE A 314 21.70 1.52 9.66
CA ILE A 314 20.70 0.98 10.59
C ILE A 314 21.26 0.95 12.01
N GLU A 315 22.46 0.43 12.21
CA GLU A 315 23.14 0.43 13.52
C GLU A 315 23.25 1.84 14.09
N TYR A 316 23.70 2.79 13.28
CA TYR A 316 23.78 4.19 13.68
C TYR A 316 22.42 4.77 14.09
N ALA A 317 21.39 4.52 13.31
CA ALA A 317 20.04 5.05 13.57
C ALA A 317 19.42 4.48 14.86
N VAL A 318 19.70 3.20 15.13
CA VAL A 318 19.17 2.51 16.32
C VAL A 318 19.90 2.93 17.60
N ASP A 319 21.18 3.31 17.50
CA ASP A 319 21.96 3.80 18.66
C ASP A 319 21.74 5.29 18.97
N LYS A 320 21.10 6.08 18.10
CA LYS A 320 20.76 7.50 18.26
C LYS A 320 19.54 7.73 19.13
#